data_ccb1934bd54f4f08d9a279513c26d76c
#
_entry.id   ccb1934bd54f4f08d9a279513c26d76c
#
_cell.length_a   1.000
_cell.length_b   1.000
_cell.length_c   1.000
_cell.angle_alpha   90.00
_cell.angle_beta   90.00
_cell.angle_gamma   90.00
#
_symmetry.space_group_name_H-M   'P 1'
#
loop_
_entity.id
_entity.type
_entity.pdbx_description
1 polymer ?
#
loop_
_entity_poly.entity_id
_entity_poly.type
_entity_poly.pdbx_seq_one_letter_code
_entity_poly.pdbx_strand_id
1 'polypeptide(L)'
;KSGVRALLKIALEKGALISKFLNDAQLCEICRNKAEKISKIPGDHEGQKQTAAFMSAAGLMKKEQAAEVIKKNGSDGISSYLLFYTLKELADTDEISALNILKKYSLGMLQRGATTFWEDYDPLWAKNTGSITDLPKDGQDDIHGDRGDYCYKGFRHSLCHGWASGAVPFLMEQVAGIHIIGAGCRKIEIKPKMGNLKFIKASYPTPYGVLELSIENKNGRPKISFSAPD
;
A
#
# COMPACT_ATOMS: atom_id res chain seq x y z
N LYS A 1 1.26 -4.19 19.18
CA LYS A 1 0.61 -5.53 19.35
C LYS A 1 -0.64 -5.69 18.47
N SER A 2 -1.50 -4.66 18.33
CA SER A 2 -2.75 -4.74 17.56
C SER A 2 -2.54 -4.96 16.06
N GLY A 3 -1.55 -4.31 15.45
CA GLY A 3 -1.21 -4.49 14.04
C GLY A 3 -0.82 -5.93 13.70
N VAL A 4 0.02 -6.57 14.53
CA VAL A 4 0.43 -7.98 14.33
C VAL A 4 -0.77 -8.92 14.47
N ARG A 5 -1.67 -8.66 15.41
CA ARG A 5 -2.93 -9.44 15.54
C ARG A 5 -3.84 -9.28 14.33
N ALA A 6 -3.94 -8.07 13.80
CA ALA A 6 -4.71 -7.81 12.59
C ALA A 6 -4.13 -8.57 11.39
N LEU A 7 -2.81 -8.53 11.20
CA LEU A 7 -2.12 -9.33 10.17
C LEU A 7 -2.35 -10.83 10.35
N LEU A 8 -2.28 -11.34 11.59
CA LEU A 8 -2.57 -12.75 11.86
C LEU A 8 -4.01 -13.12 11.49
N LYS A 9 -4.99 -12.25 11.80
CA LYS A 9 -6.38 -12.47 11.40
C LYS A 9 -6.51 -12.54 9.89
N ILE A 10 -5.92 -11.59 9.15
CA ILE A 10 -5.91 -11.60 7.68
C ILE A 10 -5.29 -12.89 7.14
N ALA A 11 -4.15 -13.32 7.69
CA ALA A 11 -3.49 -14.55 7.29
C ALA A 11 -4.37 -15.79 7.53
N LEU A 12 -5.05 -15.87 8.67
CA LEU A 12 -5.98 -16.95 8.97
C LEU A 12 -7.19 -16.98 8.02
N GLU A 13 -7.76 -15.82 7.70
CA GLU A 13 -8.86 -15.73 6.74
C GLU A 13 -8.45 -16.17 5.33
N LYS A 14 -7.25 -15.77 4.89
CA LYS A 14 -6.68 -16.25 3.63
C LYS A 14 -6.33 -17.73 3.68
N GLY A 15 -5.81 -18.21 4.81
CA GLY A 15 -5.57 -19.63 5.05
C GLY A 15 -6.84 -20.46 4.96
N ALA A 16 -7.95 -20.00 5.55
CA ALA A 16 -9.25 -20.68 5.43
C ALA A 16 -9.72 -20.74 3.96
N LEU A 17 -9.51 -19.66 3.19
CA LEU A 17 -9.85 -19.64 1.77
C LEU A 17 -9.03 -20.65 0.96
N ILE A 18 -7.73 -20.71 1.19
CA ILE A 18 -6.82 -21.66 0.51
C ILE A 18 -7.19 -23.10 0.89
N SER A 19 -7.43 -23.38 2.17
CA SER A 19 -7.83 -24.71 2.65
C SER A 19 -9.13 -25.18 2.00
N LYS A 20 -10.07 -24.25 1.77
CA LYS A 20 -11.31 -24.55 1.03
C LYS A 20 -11.00 -24.97 -0.42
N PHE A 21 -10.09 -24.30 -1.12
CA PHE A 21 -9.68 -24.69 -2.47
C PHE A 21 -8.99 -26.07 -2.51
N LEU A 22 -8.26 -26.41 -1.44
CA LEU A 22 -7.56 -27.69 -1.29
C LEU A 22 -8.47 -28.81 -0.73
N ASN A 23 -9.77 -28.53 -0.51
CA ASN A 23 -10.74 -29.44 0.11
C ASN A 23 -10.33 -29.92 1.53
N ASP A 24 -9.54 -29.14 2.25
CA ASP A 24 -9.17 -29.40 3.66
C ASP A 24 -10.16 -28.66 4.59
N ALA A 25 -11.26 -29.33 4.88
CA ALA A 25 -12.33 -28.79 5.73
C ALA A 25 -11.85 -28.55 7.18
N GLN A 26 -10.98 -29.43 7.69
CA GLN A 26 -10.48 -29.33 9.07
C GLN A 26 -9.60 -28.09 9.24
N LEU A 27 -8.63 -27.88 8.36
CA LEU A 27 -7.77 -26.69 8.40
C LEU A 27 -8.57 -25.41 8.17
N CYS A 28 -9.54 -25.44 7.26
CA CYS A 28 -10.45 -24.32 7.01
C CYS A 28 -11.18 -23.90 8.31
N GLU A 29 -11.74 -24.86 9.05
CA GLU A 29 -12.44 -24.61 10.31
C GLU A 29 -11.49 -24.08 11.39
N ILE A 30 -10.30 -24.68 11.55
CA ILE A 30 -9.27 -24.21 12.49
C ILE A 30 -8.93 -22.74 12.23
N CYS A 31 -8.68 -22.39 10.98
CA CYS A 31 -8.34 -21.02 10.58
C CYS A 31 -9.47 -20.05 10.90
N ARG A 32 -10.72 -20.37 10.57
CA ARG A 32 -11.90 -19.53 10.86
C ARG A 32 -12.09 -19.32 12.36
N ASN A 33 -12.03 -20.40 13.14
CA ASN A 33 -12.22 -20.34 14.60
C ASN A 33 -11.14 -19.48 15.28
N LYS A 34 -9.88 -19.56 14.79
CA LYS A 34 -8.79 -18.72 15.30
C LYS A 34 -8.97 -17.25 14.89
N ALA A 35 -9.39 -16.96 13.65
CA ALA A 35 -9.67 -15.60 13.19
C ALA A 35 -10.80 -14.96 14.01
N GLU A 36 -11.87 -15.71 14.29
CA GLU A 36 -12.98 -15.23 15.12
C GLU A 36 -12.54 -14.92 16.57
N LYS A 37 -11.69 -15.77 17.16
CA LYS A 37 -11.14 -15.49 18.49
C LYS A 37 -10.36 -14.17 18.52
N ILE A 38 -9.56 -13.89 17.49
CA ILE A 38 -8.82 -12.63 17.37
C ILE A 38 -9.78 -11.42 17.28
N SER A 39 -10.91 -11.56 16.60
CA SER A 39 -11.91 -10.49 16.47
C SER A 39 -12.50 -10.04 17.82
N LYS A 40 -12.49 -10.91 18.82
CA LYS A 40 -13.00 -10.63 20.18
C LYS A 40 -11.98 -9.93 21.08
N ILE A 41 -10.71 -9.79 20.65
CA ILE A 41 -9.65 -9.18 21.45
C ILE A 41 -9.62 -7.68 21.18
N PRO A 42 -9.86 -6.82 22.18
CA PRO A 42 -9.75 -5.37 22.01
C PRO A 42 -8.37 -4.97 21.49
N GLY A 43 -8.32 -3.96 20.66
CA GLY A 43 -7.07 -3.44 20.11
C GLY A 43 -7.11 -1.93 19.99
N ASP A 44 -5.92 -1.33 20.04
CA ASP A 44 -5.71 0.08 19.82
C ASP A 44 -4.62 0.26 18.76
N HIS A 45 -4.79 1.24 17.88
CA HIS A 45 -3.81 1.60 16.86
C HIS A 45 -2.66 2.46 17.41
N GLU A 46 -2.81 3.03 18.63
CA GLU A 46 -1.78 3.85 19.30
C GLU A 46 -1.26 5.01 18.40
N GLY A 47 -2.14 5.58 17.56
CA GLY A 47 -1.78 6.61 16.58
C GLY A 47 -1.01 6.13 15.37
N GLN A 48 -0.67 4.84 15.28
CA GLN A 48 0.12 4.27 14.20
C GLN A 48 -0.74 4.02 12.96
N LYS A 49 -0.43 4.68 11.85
CA LYS A 49 -1.17 4.62 10.59
C LYS A 49 -1.25 3.21 10.00
N GLN A 50 -0.12 2.51 9.99
CA GLN A 50 -0.03 1.14 9.48
C GLN A 50 -0.85 0.17 10.34
N THR A 51 -0.86 0.39 11.67
CA THR A 51 -1.69 -0.41 12.59
C THR A 51 -3.17 -0.17 12.32
N ALA A 52 -3.59 1.09 12.14
CA ALA A 52 -4.96 1.44 11.78
C ALA A 52 -5.38 0.81 10.44
N ALA A 53 -4.50 0.87 9.43
CA ALA A 53 -4.74 0.24 8.13
C ALA A 53 -4.95 -1.28 8.25
N PHE A 54 -4.07 -1.99 8.96
CA PHE A 54 -4.24 -3.44 9.14
C PHE A 54 -5.47 -3.78 9.98
N MET A 55 -5.80 -2.99 10.99
CA MET A 55 -7.03 -3.20 11.77
C MET A 55 -8.28 -2.99 10.90
N SER A 56 -8.28 -2.02 10.01
CA SER A 56 -9.34 -1.80 9.03
C SER A 56 -9.45 -2.98 8.06
N ALA A 57 -8.34 -3.37 7.42
CA ALA A 57 -8.28 -4.50 6.50
C ALA A 57 -8.74 -5.82 7.12
N ALA A 58 -8.50 -6.00 8.42
CA ALA A 58 -8.94 -7.16 9.20
C ALA A 58 -10.39 -7.06 9.70
N GLY A 59 -11.10 -5.96 9.44
CA GLY A 59 -12.45 -5.72 9.98
C GLY A 59 -12.50 -5.52 11.50
N LEU A 60 -11.38 -5.13 12.12
CA LEU A 60 -11.26 -4.83 13.55
C LEU A 60 -11.44 -3.34 13.88
N MET A 61 -11.54 -2.51 12.85
CA MET A 61 -11.72 -1.06 12.92
C MET A 61 -12.57 -0.61 11.73
N LYS A 62 -13.39 0.42 11.90
CA LYS A 62 -14.16 1.01 10.80
C LYS A 62 -13.22 1.74 9.83
N LYS A 63 -13.51 1.67 8.53
CA LYS A 63 -12.69 2.29 7.48
C LYS A 63 -12.56 3.80 7.67
N GLU A 64 -13.63 4.47 8.05
CA GLU A 64 -13.67 5.90 8.27
C GLU A 64 -12.74 6.33 9.42
N GLN A 65 -12.74 5.54 10.51
CA GLN A 65 -11.85 5.79 11.64
C GLN A 65 -10.38 5.58 11.26
N ALA A 66 -10.08 4.52 10.50
CA ALA A 66 -8.73 4.27 9.99
C ALA A 66 -8.27 5.40 9.06
N ALA A 67 -9.15 5.89 8.18
CA ALA A 67 -8.87 6.99 7.27
C ALA A 67 -8.46 8.26 8.01
N GLU A 68 -9.14 8.61 9.11
CA GLU A 68 -8.78 9.78 9.93
C GLU A 68 -7.37 9.65 10.54
N VAL A 69 -7.01 8.45 11.01
CA VAL A 69 -5.65 8.19 11.53
C VAL A 69 -4.61 8.28 10.42
N ILE A 70 -4.89 7.67 9.26
CA ILE A 70 -3.94 7.61 8.14
C ILE A 70 -3.70 9.01 7.54
N LYS A 71 -4.72 9.83 7.41
CA LYS A 71 -4.61 11.19 6.84
C LYS A 71 -3.83 12.15 7.73
N LYS A 72 -3.80 11.91 9.04
CA LYS A 72 -3.17 12.81 9.99
C LYS A 72 -1.69 13.05 9.63
N ASN A 73 -1.30 14.31 9.46
CA ASN A 73 0.05 14.71 9.05
C ASN A 73 0.52 14.15 7.68
N GLY A 74 -0.41 13.79 6.78
CA GLY A 74 -0.09 13.37 5.42
C GLY A 74 0.75 12.09 5.37
N SER A 75 1.92 12.15 4.75
CA SER A 75 2.82 10.99 4.55
C SER A 75 3.77 10.71 5.71
N ASP A 76 3.82 11.57 6.74
CA ASP A 76 4.74 11.41 7.87
C ASP A 76 4.47 10.09 8.62
N GLY A 77 5.50 9.36 8.97
CA GLY A 77 5.44 8.11 9.71
C GLY A 77 4.90 6.89 8.92
N ILE A 78 4.80 6.98 7.59
CA ILE A 78 4.48 5.83 6.74
C ILE A 78 5.79 5.24 6.21
N SER A 79 6.08 3.97 6.51
CA SER A 79 7.25 3.31 5.93
C SER A 79 7.02 2.93 4.47
N SER A 80 8.08 2.89 3.67
CA SER A 80 8.03 2.51 2.26
C SER A 80 7.45 1.10 2.04
N TYR A 81 7.80 0.16 2.92
CA TYR A 81 7.29 -1.21 2.90
C TYR A 81 5.77 -1.29 3.09
N LEU A 82 5.21 -0.50 3.99
CA LEU A 82 3.79 -0.56 4.35
C LEU A 82 2.93 0.47 3.61
N LEU A 83 3.54 1.26 2.72
CA LEU A 83 2.87 2.32 1.96
C LEU A 83 1.66 1.77 1.18
N PHE A 84 1.84 0.67 0.45
CA PHE A 84 0.77 0.03 -0.33
C PHE A 84 -0.45 -0.29 0.53
N TYR A 85 -0.25 -1.00 1.63
CA TYR A 85 -1.34 -1.44 2.51
C TYR A 85 -2.06 -0.25 3.15
N THR A 86 -1.29 0.75 3.57
CA THR A 86 -1.83 1.97 4.20
C THR A 86 -2.67 2.78 3.22
N LEU A 87 -2.16 2.99 2.00
CA LEU A 87 -2.88 3.76 0.99
C LEU A 87 -4.07 3.00 0.40
N LYS A 88 -4.01 1.68 0.31
CA LYS A 88 -5.13 0.85 -0.14
C LYS A 88 -6.35 1.04 0.77
N GLU A 89 -6.16 0.99 2.07
CA GLU A 89 -7.25 1.19 3.03
C GLU A 89 -7.79 2.63 2.99
N LEU A 90 -6.92 3.62 2.83
CA LEU A 90 -7.34 5.01 2.69
C LEU A 90 -8.13 5.24 1.39
N ALA A 91 -7.70 4.66 0.28
CA ALA A 91 -8.35 4.84 -1.02
C ALA A 91 -9.78 4.28 -1.09
N ASP A 92 -10.17 3.43 -0.15
CA ASP A 92 -11.55 2.93 -0.03
C ASP A 92 -12.53 3.99 0.48
N THR A 93 -12.03 5.03 1.15
CA THR A 93 -12.85 6.12 1.72
C THR A 93 -12.49 7.50 1.18
N ASP A 94 -11.21 7.71 0.83
CA ASP A 94 -10.68 9.01 0.40
C ASP A 94 -9.53 8.80 -0.61
N GLU A 95 -9.91 8.53 -1.86
CA GLU A 95 -8.97 8.29 -2.95
C GLU A 95 -8.07 9.49 -3.28
N ILE A 96 -8.60 10.71 -3.10
CA ILE A 96 -7.84 11.93 -3.35
C ILE A 96 -6.70 12.07 -2.34
N SER A 97 -6.99 11.88 -1.06
CA SER A 97 -5.97 11.91 -0.02
C SER A 97 -4.93 10.81 -0.20
N ALA A 98 -5.34 9.61 -0.60
CA ALA A 98 -4.41 8.50 -0.86
C ALA A 98 -3.43 8.84 -2.00
N LEU A 99 -3.92 9.39 -3.12
CA LEU A 99 -3.09 9.84 -4.24
C LEU A 99 -2.16 10.99 -3.84
N ASN A 100 -2.65 11.95 -3.07
CA ASN A 100 -1.84 13.08 -2.60
C ASN A 100 -0.71 12.63 -1.67
N ILE A 101 -0.97 11.67 -0.79
CA ILE A 101 0.04 11.09 0.10
C ILE A 101 1.10 10.35 -0.74
N LEU A 102 0.68 9.49 -1.69
CA LEU A 102 1.61 8.80 -2.59
C LEU A 102 2.49 9.78 -3.34
N LYS A 103 1.87 10.80 -3.95
CA LYS A 103 2.58 11.84 -4.71
C LYS A 103 3.61 12.57 -3.85
N LYS A 104 3.22 13.04 -2.67
CA LYS A 104 4.11 13.76 -1.76
C LYS A 104 5.28 12.88 -1.30
N TYR A 105 4.99 11.63 -0.95
CA TYR A 105 5.98 10.65 -0.52
C TYR A 105 7.02 10.38 -1.63
N SER A 106 6.55 10.05 -2.82
CA SER A 106 7.42 9.75 -3.96
C SER A 106 8.22 10.97 -4.43
N LEU A 107 7.60 12.15 -4.49
CA LEU A 107 8.30 13.39 -4.83
C LEU A 107 9.41 13.73 -3.83
N GLY A 108 9.23 13.43 -2.57
CA GLY A 108 10.25 13.66 -1.55
C GLY A 108 11.53 12.86 -1.82
N MET A 109 11.42 11.61 -2.23
CA MET A 109 12.55 10.79 -2.67
C MET A 109 13.15 11.30 -3.98
N LEU A 110 12.32 11.57 -5.00
CA LEU A 110 12.76 12.06 -6.31
C LEU A 110 13.53 13.38 -6.20
N GLN A 111 13.06 14.32 -5.41
CA GLN A 111 13.74 15.60 -5.16
C GLN A 111 15.11 15.46 -4.49
N ARG A 112 15.38 14.30 -3.93
CA ARG A 112 16.67 13.95 -3.32
C ARG A 112 17.51 13.00 -4.18
N GLY A 113 17.17 12.89 -5.46
CA GLY A 113 17.93 12.14 -6.43
C GLY A 113 17.63 10.66 -6.51
N ALA A 114 16.47 10.20 -5.97
CA ALA A 114 16.07 8.81 -6.12
C ALA A 114 15.84 8.43 -7.58
N THR A 115 16.43 7.32 -8.00
CA THR A 115 16.21 6.69 -9.31
C THR A 115 15.55 5.33 -9.17
N THR A 116 15.43 4.85 -7.93
CA THR A 116 14.85 3.56 -7.56
C THR A 116 14.03 3.72 -6.28
N PHE A 117 13.33 2.67 -5.85
CA PHE A 117 12.63 2.65 -4.57
C PHE A 117 13.61 2.43 -3.43
N TRP A 118 13.59 3.34 -2.45
CA TRP A 118 14.43 3.25 -1.27
C TRP A 118 13.85 2.32 -0.22
N GLU A 119 14.72 1.64 0.53
CA GLU A 119 14.35 0.73 1.61
C GLU A 119 13.39 1.35 2.61
N ASP A 120 13.70 2.57 3.05
CA ASP A 120 12.82 3.38 3.86
C ASP A 120 12.99 4.87 3.56
N TYR A 121 11.96 5.63 3.91
CA TYR A 121 11.92 7.07 3.77
C TYR A 121 10.84 7.66 4.66
N ASP A 122 11.14 8.76 5.32
CA ASP A 122 10.15 9.60 5.98
C ASP A 122 10.39 11.07 5.58
N PRO A 123 9.36 11.83 5.16
CA PRO A 123 9.51 13.25 4.84
C PRO A 123 10.11 14.09 5.97
N LEU A 124 9.95 13.66 7.22
CA LEU A 124 10.55 14.33 8.38
C LEU A 124 12.08 14.27 8.36
N TRP A 125 12.65 13.17 7.85
CA TRP A 125 14.11 13.01 7.73
C TRP A 125 14.70 13.96 6.70
N ALA A 126 13.90 14.33 5.72
CA ALA A 126 14.33 15.13 4.57
C ALA A 126 14.49 16.62 4.87
N LYS A 127 14.11 17.08 6.05
CA LYS A 127 14.08 18.52 6.36
C LYS A 127 15.45 19.19 6.32
N ASN A 128 16.50 18.47 6.68
CA ASN A 128 17.87 18.99 6.76
C ASN A 128 18.85 18.13 5.94
N THR A 129 18.38 17.54 4.84
CA THR A 129 19.22 16.66 4.01
C THR A 129 19.39 17.21 2.61
N GLY A 130 20.55 16.92 1.99
CA GLY A 130 20.84 17.17 0.59
C GLY A 130 20.36 16.05 -0.34
N SER A 131 20.85 16.08 -1.59
CA SER A 131 20.68 15.00 -2.55
C SER A 131 21.62 13.83 -2.22
N ILE A 132 21.21 12.62 -2.62
CA ILE A 132 22.06 11.41 -2.53
C ILE A 132 23.28 11.48 -3.45
N THR A 133 23.28 12.38 -4.42
CA THR A 133 24.42 12.62 -5.33
C THR A 133 25.54 13.42 -4.70
N ASP A 134 25.24 14.07 -3.58
CA ASP A 134 26.17 14.95 -2.89
C ASP A 134 26.57 14.38 -1.53
N LEU A 135 27.75 14.68 -1.07
CA LEU A 135 28.11 14.43 0.33
C LEU A 135 27.36 15.43 1.23
N PRO A 136 26.91 15.01 2.40
CA PRO A 136 26.32 15.94 3.36
C PRO A 136 27.27 17.07 3.70
N LYS A 137 26.79 18.31 3.66
CA LYS A 137 27.55 19.50 4.07
C LYS A 137 27.58 19.58 5.61
N ASP A 138 28.47 20.40 6.14
CA ASP A 138 28.54 20.64 7.58
C ASP A 138 27.17 21.06 8.12
N GLY A 139 26.71 20.37 9.16
CA GLY A 139 25.41 20.59 9.77
C GLY A 139 24.20 19.98 9.00
N GLN A 140 24.44 19.32 7.87
CA GLN A 140 23.39 18.54 7.20
C GLN A 140 23.35 17.08 7.67
N ASP A 141 22.17 16.53 7.71
CA ASP A 141 21.96 15.10 7.95
C ASP A 141 22.20 14.29 6.66
N ASP A 142 22.75 13.10 6.79
CA ASP A 142 22.75 12.11 5.71
C ASP A 142 21.36 11.49 5.59
N ILE A 143 20.72 11.60 4.42
CA ILE A 143 19.38 11.03 4.17
C ILE A 143 19.37 9.50 4.34
N HIS A 144 20.52 8.84 4.16
CA HIS A 144 20.70 7.40 4.30
C HIS A 144 21.31 7.00 5.64
N GLY A 145 21.56 7.96 6.52
CA GLY A 145 22.05 7.70 7.86
C GLY A 145 21.11 6.81 8.67
N ASP A 146 21.62 6.30 9.77
CA ASP A 146 20.83 5.51 10.71
C ASP A 146 19.74 6.40 11.32
N ARG A 147 18.48 6.04 11.11
CA ARG A 147 17.31 6.78 11.55
C ARG A 147 16.44 5.88 12.43
N GLY A 148 16.66 5.97 13.73
CA GLY A 148 15.83 5.26 14.71
C GLY A 148 16.32 3.86 15.06
N ASP A 149 15.43 3.04 15.62
CA ASP A 149 15.74 1.72 16.18
C ASP A 149 15.68 0.59 15.14
N TYR A 150 16.44 0.73 14.06
CA TYR A 150 16.56 -0.33 13.06
C TYR A 150 17.57 -1.42 13.51
N CYS A 151 17.37 -2.62 13.01
CA CYS A 151 18.31 -3.73 13.23
C CYS A 151 19.67 -3.52 12.55
N TYR A 152 19.78 -2.53 11.69
CA TYR A 152 20.97 -2.21 10.88
C TYR A 152 21.72 -0.99 11.39
N LYS A 153 21.80 -0.79 12.69
CA LYS A 153 22.53 0.33 13.29
C LYS A 153 23.94 0.46 12.71
N GLY A 154 24.31 1.68 12.30
CA GLY A 154 25.58 1.98 11.67
C GLY A 154 25.68 1.64 10.17
N PHE A 155 24.62 1.11 9.57
CA PHE A 155 24.52 0.86 8.13
C PHE A 155 23.61 1.89 7.46
N ARG A 156 23.89 2.18 6.20
CA ARG A 156 23.03 3.03 5.38
C ARG A 156 21.87 2.21 4.82
N HIS A 157 20.70 2.85 4.67
CA HIS A 157 19.56 2.25 3.99
C HIS A 157 19.87 1.93 2.52
N SER A 158 19.31 0.85 2.01
CA SER A 158 19.42 0.50 0.61
C SER A 158 18.69 1.50 -0.29
N LEU A 159 19.33 1.93 -1.36
CA LEU A 159 18.76 2.81 -2.37
C LEU A 159 18.00 2.08 -3.47
N CYS A 160 18.01 0.74 -3.47
CA CYS A 160 17.30 -0.10 -4.41
C CYS A 160 16.70 -1.29 -3.66
N HIS A 161 15.49 -1.13 -3.18
CA HIS A 161 14.86 -2.12 -2.29
C HIS A 161 13.46 -2.50 -2.79
N GLY A 162 13.30 -3.76 -3.20
CA GLY A 162 12.07 -4.26 -3.83
C GLY A 162 10.82 -4.13 -2.96
N TRP A 163 10.92 -4.24 -1.63
CA TRP A 163 9.75 -4.14 -0.76
C TRP A 163 9.07 -2.76 -0.79
N ALA A 164 9.80 -1.72 -1.24
CA ALA A 164 9.28 -0.35 -1.34
C ALA A 164 8.53 -0.09 -2.66
N SER A 165 8.47 -1.06 -3.58
CA SER A 165 7.81 -0.92 -4.88
C SER A 165 6.28 -0.89 -4.82
N GLY A 166 5.70 -0.86 -3.64
CA GLY A 166 4.25 -0.87 -3.40
C GLY A 166 3.45 0.24 -4.09
N ALA A 167 4.11 1.30 -4.55
CA ALA A 167 3.48 2.34 -5.36
C ALA A 167 2.92 1.79 -6.69
N VAL A 168 3.62 0.86 -7.33
CA VAL A 168 3.20 0.30 -8.63
C VAL A 168 1.90 -0.52 -8.50
N PRO A 169 1.82 -1.56 -7.64
CA PRO A 169 0.56 -2.28 -7.44
C PRO A 169 -0.57 -1.37 -6.92
N PHE A 170 -0.28 -0.35 -6.12
CA PHE A 170 -1.30 0.62 -5.73
C PHE A 170 -1.90 1.35 -6.94
N LEU A 171 -1.07 1.83 -7.85
CA LEU A 171 -1.54 2.49 -9.07
C LEU A 171 -2.36 1.54 -9.95
N MET A 172 -1.93 0.28 -10.09
CA MET A 172 -2.64 -0.70 -10.90
C MET A 172 -3.94 -1.17 -10.25
N GLU A 173 -3.91 -1.56 -8.97
CA GLU A 173 -5.08 -2.12 -8.28
C GLU A 173 -6.08 -1.04 -7.86
N GLN A 174 -5.62 0.07 -7.30
CA GLN A 174 -6.53 1.05 -6.71
C GLN A 174 -6.86 2.17 -7.70
N VAL A 175 -5.86 2.71 -8.40
CA VAL A 175 -6.06 3.88 -9.26
C VAL A 175 -6.60 3.48 -10.63
N ALA A 176 -5.98 2.55 -11.32
CA ALA A 176 -6.51 1.96 -12.56
C ALA A 176 -7.68 1.00 -12.28
N GLY A 177 -7.77 0.48 -11.05
CA GLY A 177 -8.87 -0.36 -10.59
C GLY A 177 -8.88 -1.75 -11.17
N ILE A 178 -7.71 -2.31 -11.47
CA ILE A 178 -7.59 -3.66 -12.05
C ILE A 178 -7.60 -4.69 -10.92
N HIS A 179 -8.72 -5.38 -10.74
CA HIS A 179 -8.89 -6.39 -9.70
C HIS A 179 -9.06 -7.78 -10.31
N ILE A 180 -8.12 -8.69 -9.99
CA ILE A 180 -8.21 -10.10 -10.38
C ILE A 180 -9.19 -10.79 -9.43
N ILE A 181 -10.37 -11.18 -9.93
CA ILE A 181 -11.43 -11.83 -9.16
C ILE A 181 -11.63 -13.30 -9.53
N GLY A 182 -10.97 -13.76 -10.59
CA GLY A 182 -10.95 -15.16 -10.99
C GLY A 182 -9.54 -15.70 -11.05
N ALA A 183 -9.32 -16.94 -10.59
CA ALA A 183 -8.03 -17.60 -10.62
C ALA A 183 -7.43 -17.58 -12.04
N GLY A 184 -6.11 -17.29 -12.13
CA GLY A 184 -5.39 -17.23 -13.40
C GLY A 184 -5.82 -16.07 -14.31
N CYS A 185 -6.32 -14.97 -13.75
CA CYS A 185 -6.82 -13.78 -14.48
C CYS A 185 -8.02 -14.05 -15.42
N ARG A 186 -8.73 -15.15 -15.24
CA ARG A 186 -9.91 -15.50 -16.08
C ARG A 186 -11.08 -14.52 -15.91
N LYS A 187 -11.09 -13.80 -14.81
CA LYS A 187 -12.08 -12.75 -14.56
C LYS A 187 -11.39 -11.58 -13.89
N ILE A 188 -11.45 -10.43 -14.54
CA ILE A 188 -10.90 -9.16 -14.08
C ILE A 188 -12.07 -8.18 -13.93
N GLU A 189 -12.09 -7.46 -12.82
CA GLU A 189 -13.02 -6.36 -12.59
C GLU A 189 -12.24 -5.05 -12.70
N ILE A 190 -12.82 -4.04 -13.37
CA ILE A 190 -12.20 -2.72 -13.53
C ILE A 190 -13.05 -1.70 -12.75
N LYS A 191 -12.50 -1.21 -11.65
CA LYS A 191 -13.12 -0.21 -10.76
C LYS A 191 -12.14 0.91 -10.43
N PRO A 192 -11.92 1.87 -11.34
CA PRO A 192 -10.93 2.93 -11.15
C PRO A 192 -11.31 3.88 -10.02
N LYS A 193 -10.31 4.29 -9.25
CA LYS A 193 -10.37 5.37 -8.27
C LYS A 193 -9.50 6.52 -8.78
N MET A 194 -10.06 7.33 -9.63
CA MET A 194 -9.30 8.35 -10.37
C MET A 194 -8.93 9.57 -9.52
N GLY A 195 -9.64 9.81 -8.41
CA GLY A 195 -9.47 11.05 -7.66
C GLY A 195 -9.60 12.28 -8.56
N ASN A 196 -8.54 13.08 -8.62
CA ASN A 196 -8.47 14.27 -9.46
C ASN A 196 -7.70 14.06 -10.80
N LEU A 197 -7.39 12.81 -11.15
CA LEU A 197 -6.73 12.50 -12.42
C LEU A 197 -7.67 12.72 -13.60
N LYS A 198 -7.12 13.26 -14.69
CA LYS A 198 -7.88 13.50 -15.94
C LYS A 198 -7.97 12.25 -16.80
N PHE A 199 -6.92 11.45 -16.82
CA PHE A 199 -6.84 10.20 -17.58
C PHE A 199 -5.89 9.20 -16.91
N ILE A 200 -6.09 7.93 -17.25
CA ILE A 200 -5.19 6.81 -16.89
C ILE A 200 -4.99 5.97 -18.16
N LYS A 201 -3.75 5.57 -18.41
CA LYS A 201 -3.41 4.53 -19.38
C LYS A 201 -2.59 3.48 -18.66
N ALA A 202 -2.95 2.22 -18.81
CA ALA A 202 -2.28 1.10 -18.13
C ALA A 202 -2.24 -0.12 -19.04
N SER A 203 -1.13 -0.85 -18.97
CA SER A 203 -0.93 -2.16 -19.60
C SER A 203 -0.72 -3.18 -18.50
N TYR A 204 -1.54 -4.22 -18.45
CA TYR A 204 -1.48 -5.24 -17.41
C TYR A 204 -1.24 -6.61 -18.01
N PRO A 205 -0.10 -7.26 -17.71
CA PRO A 205 0.19 -8.60 -18.25
C PRO A 205 -0.69 -9.65 -17.57
N THR A 206 -1.27 -10.51 -18.39
CA THR A 206 -2.01 -11.70 -17.94
C THR A 206 -1.44 -12.96 -18.58
N PRO A 207 -1.76 -14.15 -18.09
CA PRO A 207 -1.36 -15.40 -18.74
C PRO A 207 -1.87 -15.56 -20.19
N TYR A 208 -2.86 -14.78 -20.59
CA TYR A 208 -3.47 -14.83 -21.92
C TYR A 208 -2.96 -13.74 -22.86
N GLY A 209 -2.17 -12.79 -22.35
CA GLY A 209 -1.69 -11.63 -23.09
C GLY A 209 -1.84 -10.34 -22.28
N VAL A 210 -1.70 -9.19 -22.91
CA VAL A 210 -1.73 -7.89 -22.26
C VAL A 210 -3.14 -7.32 -22.30
N LEU A 211 -3.66 -6.94 -21.12
CA LEU A 211 -4.84 -6.08 -21.00
C LEU A 211 -4.39 -4.62 -21.13
N GLU A 212 -4.85 -3.96 -22.19
CA GLU A 212 -4.65 -2.51 -22.38
C GLU A 212 -5.87 -1.77 -21.85
N LEU A 213 -5.64 -0.73 -21.06
CA LEU A 213 -6.68 0.06 -20.41
C LEU A 213 -6.46 1.54 -20.64
N SER A 214 -7.51 2.25 -21.05
CA SER A 214 -7.55 3.69 -21.13
C SER A 214 -8.81 4.21 -20.44
N ILE A 215 -8.63 5.13 -19.50
CA ILE A 215 -9.72 5.73 -18.73
C ILE A 215 -9.63 7.25 -18.84
N GLU A 216 -10.71 7.90 -19.20
CA GLU A 216 -10.83 9.35 -19.24
C GLU A 216 -11.87 9.82 -18.23
N ASN A 217 -11.55 10.82 -17.44
CA ASN A 217 -12.54 11.47 -16.56
C ASN A 217 -13.34 12.47 -17.36
N LYS A 218 -14.59 12.13 -17.67
CA LYS A 218 -15.53 13.04 -18.34
C LYS A 218 -16.58 13.55 -17.34
N ASN A 219 -16.38 14.78 -16.90
CA ASN A 219 -17.31 15.45 -15.96
C ASN A 219 -17.55 14.65 -14.66
N GLY A 220 -16.48 14.12 -14.06
CA GLY A 220 -16.56 13.34 -12.83
C GLY A 220 -16.97 11.87 -13.03
N ARG A 221 -17.16 11.42 -14.28
CA ARG A 221 -17.48 10.01 -14.60
C ARG A 221 -16.37 9.38 -15.42
N PRO A 222 -15.83 8.23 -15.01
CA PRO A 222 -14.82 7.52 -15.78
C PRO A 222 -15.43 6.91 -17.04
N LYS A 223 -14.90 7.27 -18.21
CA LYS A 223 -15.13 6.55 -19.48
C LYS A 223 -14.01 5.54 -19.65
N ILE A 224 -14.34 4.26 -19.62
CA ILE A 224 -13.39 3.14 -19.69
C ILE A 224 -13.39 2.58 -21.10
N SER A 225 -12.21 2.41 -21.68
CA SER A 225 -11.95 1.66 -22.92
C SER A 225 -10.85 0.65 -22.63
N PHE A 226 -10.99 -0.56 -23.12
CA PHE A 226 -9.99 -1.61 -22.93
C PHE A 226 -9.89 -2.54 -24.14
N SER A 227 -8.73 -3.16 -24.28
CA SER A 227 -8.51 -4.32 -25.15
C SER A 227 -7.99 -5.44 -24.28
N ALA A 228 -8.64 -6.59 -24.34
CA ALA A 228 -8.25 -7.80 -23.61
C ALA A 228 -7.83 -8.88 -24.61
N PRO A 229 -6.89 -9.76 -24.25
CA PRO A 229 -6.61 -10.96 -25.04
C PRO A 229 -7.84 -11.88 -25.03
N ASP A 230 -7.93 -12.72 -26.07
CA ASP A 230 -8.99 -13.73 -26.25
C ASP A 230 -8.91 -14.87 -25.21
#